data_f8dc850eaaa2d342a4698f2c9cb6fca2
#
_entry.id   f8dc850eaaa2d342a4698f2c9cb6fca2
#
_cell.length_a   1.000
_cell.length_b   1.000
_cell.length_c   1.000
_cell.angle_alpha   90.00
_cell.angle_beta   90.00
_cell.angle_gamma   90.00
#
_symmetry.space_group_name_H-M   'P 1'
#
loop_
_entity.id
_entity.type
_entity.pdbx_description
1 polymer ?
#
loop_
_entity_poly.entity_id
_entity_poly.type
_entity_poly.pdbx_seq_one_letter_code
_entity_poly.pdbx_strand_id
1 'polypeptide(L)'
;WLDQLVDTFSAYPDAGLVGSKLVYPDGTLQEAGGIVWKDASGWNYGRNGDPAAPEFNYFKEVDYVSGAAIMFPRQLFLALGKFDENLAPAYYEDTDFAFAVRASGKKVYFQPASVITHYEGKSHGTDESSGIKLNQVITQGKCREKWAGVRDEQHFDNAEQLLQARERSFGKITVLVIDHYVPHFDKDAGSRSTFQSLQL
;
A
#
# COMPACT_ATOMS: atom_id res chain seq x y z
N TRP A 1 11.37 11.48 -7.66
CA TRP A 1 10.49 10.68 -6.82
C TRP A 1 9.19 11.43 -6.48
N LEU A 2 9.29 12.71 -6.10
CA LEU A 2 8.14 13.53 -5.69
C LEU A 2 7.14 13.71 -6.83
N ASP A 3 7.61 14.01 -8.04
CA ASP A 3 6.76 14.23 -9.23
C ASP A 3 5.90 12.99 -9.53
N GLN A 4 6.46 11.78 -9.35
CA GLN A 4 5.72 10.53 -9.54
C GLN A 4 4.52 10.39 -8.58
N LEU A 5 4.67 10.88 -7.34
CA LEU A 5 3.56 10.89 -6.38
C LEU A 5 2.51 11.94 -6.76
N VAL A 6 2.94 13.15 -7.17
CA VAL A 6 2.04 14.24 -7.60
C VAL A 6 1.24 13.83 -8.84
N ASP A 7 1.92 13.29 -9.86
CA ASP A 7 1.30 12.88 -11.12
C ASP A 7 0.25 11.77 -10.91
N THR A 8 0.43 10.93 -9.87
CA THR A 8 -0.54 9.89 -9.51
C THR A 8 -1.92 10.48 -9.18
N PHE A 9 -2.00 11.60 -8.46
CA PHE A 9 -3.29 12.23 -8.13
C PHE A 9 -3.99 12.84 -9.34
N SER A 10 -3.22 13.23 -10.36
CA SER A 10 -3.78 13.72 -11.64
C SER A 10 -4.30 12.58 -12.50
N ALA A 11 -3.58 11.45 -12.51
CA ALA A 11 -3.93 10.27 -13.31
C ALA A 11 -5.06 9.43 -12.66
N TYR A 12 -5.13 9.42 -11.32
CA TYR A 12 -6.08 8.63 -10.54
C TYR A 12 -6.87 9.53 -9.58
N PRO A 13 -8.01 10.10 -9.99
CA PRO A 13 -8.81 11.02 -9.16
C PRO A 13 -9.38 10.40 -7.88
N ASP A 14 -9.40 9.07 -7.78
CA ASP A 14 -9.79 8.31 -6.60
C ASP A 14 -8.64 8.10 -5.61
N ALA A 15 -7.41 8.51 -5.94
CA ALA A 15 -6.28 8.44 -5.03
C ALA A 15 -6.52 9.33 -3.79
N GLY A 16 -6.37 8.75 -2.61
CA GLY A 16 -6.42 9.45 -1.33
C GLY A 16 -5.10 9.43 -0.58
N LEU A 17 -4.31 8.38 -0.81
CA LEU A 17 -2.98 8.20 -0.22
C LEU A 17 -2.10 7.47 -1.23
N VAL A 18 -0.89 7.95 -1.44
CA VAL A 18 0.09 7.34 -2.35
C VAL A 18 1.42 7.19 -1.63
N GLY A 19 2.02 6.01 -1.71
CA GLY A 19 3.32 5.72 -1.11
C GLY A 19 4.38 5.33 -2.12
N SER A 20 5.64 5.58 -1.77
CA SER A 20 6.83 5.26 -2.56
C SER A 20 7.28 3.80 -2.34
N LYS A 21 8.06 3.28 -3.28
CA LYS A 21 8.90 2.10 -3.05
C LYS A 21 10.02 2.48 -2.08
N LEU A 22 10.16 1.72 -1.00
CA LEU A 22 11.24 1.91 -0.05
C LEU A 22 12.33 0.87 -0.28
N VAL A 23 13.59 1.33 -0.28
CA VAL A 23 14.77 0.48 -0.35
C VAL A 23 15.68 0.74 0.83
N TYR A 24 16.38 -0.29 1.28
CA TYR A 24 17.41 -0.15 2.29
C TYR A 24 18.69 0.51 1.73
N PRO A 25 19.58 1.04 2.59
CA PRO A 25 20.86 1.61 2.14
C PRO A 25 21.77 0.63 1.41
N ASP A 26 21.61 -0.68 1.62
CA ASP A 26 22.34 -1.74 0.93
C ASP A 26 21.73 -2.08 -0.46
N GLY A 27 20.64 -1.42 -0.83
CA GLY A 27 19.97 -1.58 -2.10
C GLY A 27 18.91 -2.69 -2.12
N THR A 28 18.68 -3.44 -1.04
CA THR A 28 17.60 -4.42 -0.97
C THR A 28 16.24 -3.74 -0.78
N LEU A 29 15.17 -4.42 -1.19
CA LEU A 29 13.82 -3.89 -1.07
C LEU A 29 13.39 -3.87 0.42
N GLN A 30 12.83 -2.74 0.86
CA GLN A 30 12.21 -2.63 2.17
C GLN A 30 10.69 -2.79 2.09
N GLU A 31 10.05 -2.11 1.13
CA GLU A 31 8.60 -2.15 0.94
C GLU A 31 8.20 -1.83 -0.50
N ALA A 32 7.31 -2.66 -1.05
CA ALA A 32 6.58 -2.43 -2.30
C ALA A 32 5.06 -2.42 -2.05
N GLY A 33 4.63 -1.53 -1.15
CA GLY A 33 3.30 -1.47 -0.57
C GLY A 33 3.12 -2.40 0.62
N GLY A 34 2.10 -2.13 1.44
CA GLY A 34 1.81 -2.84 2.67
C GLY A 34 0.57 -3.73 2.56
N ILE A 35 0.60 -4.85 3.26
CA ILE A 35 -0.52 -5.78 3.44
C ILE A 35 -0.94 -5.73 4.90
N VAL A 36 -2.22 -5.58 5.17
CA VAL A 36 -2.80 -5.76 6.49
C VAL A 36 -3.60 -7.06 6.50
N TRP A 37 -3.27 -7.93 7.44
CA TRP A 37 -3.96 -9.20 7.62
C TRP A 37 -5.17 -9.08 8.54
N LYS A 38 -6.02 -10.07 8.53
CA LYS A 38 -7.23 -10.12 9.36
C LYS A 38 -6.96 -10.05 10.86
N ASP A 39 -5.79 -10.53 11.30
CA ASP A 39 -5.31 -10.40 12.69
C ASP A 39 -4.75 -9.01 13.06
N ALA A 40 -4.79 -8.06 12.11
CA ALA A 40 -4.22 -6.71 12.19
C ALA A 40 -2.69 -6.66 12.12
N SER A 41 -1.99 -7.75 11.84
CA SER A 41 -0.57 -7.63 11.51
C SER A 41 -0.37 -6.97 10.15
N GLY A 42 0.64 -6.11 10.06
CA GLY A 42 1.04 -5.42 8.84
C GLY A 42 2.35 -6.00 8.28
N TRP A 43 2.39 -6.26 6.98
CA TRP A 43 3.59 -6.72 6.29
C TRP A 43 4.02 -5.71 5.22
N ASN A 44 5.30 -5.36 5.24
CA ASN A 44 5.94 -4.66 4.13
C ASN A 44 6.18 -5.67 3.01
N TYR A 45 5.36 -5.61 1.94
CA TYR A 45 5.46 -6.58 0.85
C TYR A 45 6.81 -6.49 0.14
N GLY A 46 7.45 -7.63 -0.06
CA GLY A 46 8.74 -7.76 -0.75
C GLY A 46 9.98 -7.49 0.12
N ARG A 47 9.82 -7.36 1.44
CA ARG A 47 10.94 -7.08 2.37
C ARG A 47 12.11 -8.03 2.16
N ASN A 48 13.33 -7.46 2.04
CA ASN A 48 14.61 -8.13 1.73
C ASN A 48 14.68 -8.73 0.31
N GLY A 49 13.73 -8.44 -0.57
CA GLY A 49 13.74 -8.88 -1.97
C GLY A 49 14.61 -8.01 -2.87
N ASP A 50 14.66 -8.39 -4.15
CA ASP A 50 15.29 -7.60 -5.21
C ASP A 50 14.32 -6.49 -5.67
N PRO A 51 14.63 -5.20 -5.47
CA PRO A 51 13.75 -4.10 -5.87
C PRO A 51 13.52 -4.01 -7.39
N ALA A 52 14.35 -4.69 -8.21
CA ALA A 52 14.19 -4.74 -9.66
C ALA A 52 13.24 -5.86 -10.14
N ALA A 53 12.85 -6.80 -9.26
CA ALA A 53 11.96 -7.89 -9.64
C ALA A 53 10.59 -7.37 -10.12
N PRO A 54 10.03 -7.94 -11.20
CA PRO A 54 8.82 -7.43 -11.86
C PRO A 54 7.62 -7.26 -10.92
N GLU A 55 7.45 -8.16 -9.95
CA GLU A 55 6.35 -8.13 -8.98
C GLU A 55 6.36 -6.92 -8.04
N PHE A 56 7.44 -6.15 -8.00
CA PHE A 56 7.59 -4.93 -7.21
C PHE A 56 7.62 -3.66 -8.06
N ASN A 57 7.39 -3.78 -9.38
CA ASN A 57 7.57 -2.69 -10.33
C ASN A 57 6.31 -2.34 -11.14
N TYR A 58 5.12 -2.56 -10.58
CA TYR A 58 3.87 -2.11 -11.18
C TYR A 58 3.03 -1.31 -10.17
N PHE A 59 2.26 -0.37 -10.69
CA PHE A 59 1.33 0.46 -9.92
C PHE A 59 0.14 -0.39 -9.45
N LYS A 60 -0.26 -0.27 -8.19
CA LYS A 60 -1.34 -1.07 -7.62
C LYS A 60 -2.01 -0.43 -6.42
N GLU A 61 -3.27 -0.82 -6.17
CA GLU A 61 -3.98 -0.57 -4.92
C GLU A 61 -3.41 -1.47 -3.82
N VAL A 62 -3.20 -0.92 -2.61
CA VAL A 62 -2.62 -1.63 -1.46
C VAL A 62 -3.39 -1.33 -0.18
N ASP A 63 -3.17 -2.11 0.88
CA ASP A 63 -3.85 -1.88 2.15
C ASP A 63 -3.35 -0.62 2.85
N TYR A 64 -2.05 -0.43 2.89
CA TYR A 64 -1.39 0.75 3.44
C TYR A 64 -0.04 0.99 2.74
N VAL A 65 0.59 2.09 3.04
CA VAL A 65 1.96 2.45 2.66
C VAL A 65 2.65 3.07 3.88
N SER A 66 3.92 2.76 4.07
CA SER A 66 4.69 3.25 5.21
C SER A 66 4.77 4.77 5.25
N GLY A 67 4.54 5.36 6.42
CA GLY A 67 4.67 6.78 6.69
C GLY A 67 6.04 7.38 6.41
N ALA A 68 7.05 6.55 6.10
CA ALA A 68 8.39 6.98 5.73
C ALA A 68 8.42 7.83 4.43
N ALA A 69 7.51 7.54 3.46
CA ALA A 69 7.40 8.31 2.22
C ALA A 69 5.99 8.22 1.63
N ILE A 70 5.10 9.07 2.08
CA ILE A 70 3.70 9.12 1.64
C ILE A 70 3.29 10.52 1.20
N MET A 71 2.30 10.58 0.32
CA MET A 71 1.65 11.81 -0.10
C MET A 71 0.14 11.66 -0.05
N PHE A 72 -0.55 12.71 0.37
CA PHE A 72 -2.01 12.79 0.42
C PHE A 72 -2.50 14.23 0.27
N PRO A 73 -3.73 14.48 -0.21
CA PRO A 73 -4.30 15.81 -0.27
C PRO A 73 -4.51 16.39 1.14
N ARG A 74 -4.00 17.60 1.38
CA ARG A 74 -4.15 18.28 2.68
C ARG A 74 -5.61 18.37 3.14
N GLN A 75 -6.53 18.65 2.22
CA GLN A 75 -7.96 18.76 2.54
C GLN A 75 -8.54 17.43 3.02
N LEU A 76 -8.17 16.32 2.38
CA LEU A 76 -8.59 14.98 2.81
C LEU A 76 -8.05 14.66 4.21
N PHE A 77 -6.78 14.93 4.47
CA PHE A 77 -6.16 14.72 5.78
C PHE A 77 -6.89 15.46 6.91
N LEU A 78 -7.23 16.75 6.66
CA LEU A 78 -7.97 17.54 7.63
C LEU A 78 -9.41 17.03 7.82
N ALA A 79 -10.09 16.64 6.75
CA ALA A 79 -11.45 16.13 6.80
C ALA A 79 -11.56 14.78 7.52
N LEU A 80 -10.51 13.93 7.44
CA LEU A 80 -10.45 12.64 8.12
C LEU A 80 -9.98 12.74 9.59
N GLY A 81 -9.69 13.95 10.10
CA GLY A 81 -9.31 14.16 11.48
C GLY A 81 -7.81 14.03 11.75
N LYS A 82 -6.97 14.00 10.70
CA LYS A 82 -5.51 13.85 10.76
C LYS A 82 -5.09 12.45 11.23
N PHE A 83 -3.87 12.32 11.81
CA PHE A 83 -3.47 11.09 12.48
C PHE A 83 -4.16 10.99 13.85
N ASP A 84 -4.55 9.77 14.21
CA ASP A 84 -5.20 9.49 15.49
C ASP A 84 -4.20 9.65 16.65
N GLU A 85 -4.39 10.66 17.48
CA GLU A 85 -3.51 10.97 18.63
C GLU A 85 -3.46 9.83 19.67
N ASN A 86 -4.45 8.93 19.67
CA ASN A 86 -4.41 7.73 20.52
C ASN A 86 -3.32 6.73 20.11
N LEU A 87 -2.77 6.86 18.88
CA LEU A 87 -1.67 6.05 18.39
C LEU A 87 -0.29 6.68 18.66
N ALA A 88 -0.24 7.85 19.31
CA ALA A 88 1.03 8.47 19.67
C ALA A 88 1.84 7.58 20.64
N PRO A 89 3.18 7.64 20.62
CA PRO A 89 4.00 8.54 19.83
C PRO A 89 4.34 8.04 18.43
N ALA A 90 4.14 6.76 18.10
CA ALA A 90 4.45 6.19 16.77
C ALA A 90 3.86 4.79 16.59
N TYR A 91 3.86 4.35 15.34
CA TYR A 91 3.41 3.08 14.77
C TYR A 91 1.89 2.94 14.63
N TYR A 92 1.49 2.37 13.50
CA TYR A 92 0.11 2.16 13.05
C TYR A 92 -0.67 3.46 12.72
N GLU A 93 -0.11 4.66 12.89
CA GLU A 93 -0.75 5.91 12.48
C GLU A 93 -0.93 5.99 10.95
N ASP A 94 0.02 5.47 10.19
CA ASP A 94 -0.03 5.36 8.72
C ASP A 94 -1.05 4.31 8.27
N THR A 95 -1.06 3.18 8.92
CA THR A 95 -2.02 2.09 8.70
C THR A 95 -3.44 2.54 9.04
N ASP A 96 -3.65 3.18 10.18
CA ASP A 96 -4.94 3.74 10.60
C ASP A 96 -5.45 4.79 9.61
N PHE A 97 -4.55 5.70 9.19
CA PHE A 97 -4.89 6.71 8.19
C PHE A 97 -5.25 6.08 6.83
N ALA A 98 -4.55 5.02 6.42
CA ALA A 98 -4.88 4.28 5.21
C ALA A 98 -6.29 3.65 5.29
N PHE A 99 -6.69 3.10 6.45
CA PHE A 99 -8.06 2.64 6.69
C PHE A 99 -9.07 3.79 6.60
N ALA A 100 -8.80 4.95 7.21
CA ALA A 100 -9.68 6.11 7.15
C ALA A 100 -9.85 6.65 5.72
N VAL A 101 -8.77 6.69 4.93
CA VAL A 101 -8.80 7.03 3.50
C VAL A 101 -9.72 6.08 2.74
N ARG A 102 -9.59 4.77 2.93
CA ARG A 102 -10.44 3.78 2.26
C ARG A 102 -11.90 3.87 2.70
N ALA A 103 -12.14 4.08 3.99
CA ALA A 103 -13.50 4.27 4.52
C ALA A 103 -14.19 5.51 3.94
N SER A 104 -13.44 6.51 3.49
CA SER A 104 -13.97 7.69 2.78
C SER A 104 -14.30 7.46 1.30
N GLY A 105 -14.12 6.23 0.78
CA GLY A 105 -14.31 5.88 -0.63
C GLY A 105 -13.15 6.22 -1.54
N LYS A 106 -12.01 6.67 -0.98
CA LYS A 106 -10.77 6.88 -1.71
C LYS A 106 -9.88 5.63 -1.65
N LYS A 107 -8.82 5.61 -2.47
CA LYS A 107 -7.90 4.47 -2.56
C LYS A 107 -6.50 4.81 -2.05
N VAL A 108 -5.81 3.78 -1.62
CA VAL A 108 -4.40 3.80 -1.24
C VAL A 108 -3.60 3.14 -2.34
N TYR A 109 -2.60 3.84 -2.90
CA TYR A 109 -1.80 3.36 -4.00
C TYR A 109 -0.31 3.27 -3.68
N PHE A 110 0.31 2.25 -4.22
CA PHE A 110 1.75 2.10 -4.28
C PHE A 110 2.26 2.57 -5.65
N GLN A 111 3.23 3.53 -5.64
CA GLN A 111 3.85 4.08 -6.84
C GLN A 111 5.30 3.57 -6.99
N PRO A 112 5.55 2.56 -7.84
CA PRO A 112 6.88 1.93 -7.97
C PRO A 112 7.96 2.83 -8.56
N ALA A 113 7.58 3.84 -9.36
CA ALA A 113 8.53 4.78 -9.95
C ALA A 113 9.03 5.84 -8.96
N SER A 114 8.36 5.99 -7.82
CA SER A 114 8.83 6.81 -6.70
C SER A 114 9.67 5.93 -5.77
N VAL A 115 10.99 6.07 -5.82
CA VAL A 115 11.93 5.23 -5.03
C VAL A 115 12.64 6.08 -4.00
N ILE A 116 12.62 5.64 -2.74
CA ILE A 116 13.24 6.32 -1.59
C ILE A 116 14.13 5.36 -0.83
N THR A 117 15.35 5.79 -0.51
CA THR A 117 16.22 5.07 0.44
C THR A 117 15.84 5.45 1.87
N HIS A 118 15.38 4.46 2.65
CA HIS A 118 14.96 4.67 4.03
C HIS A 118 15.85 3.92 5.03
N TYR A 119 16.43 4.67 5.96
CA TYR A 119 17.33 4.18 7.02
C TYR A 119 16.49 3.73 8.23
N GLU A 120 15.87 2.55 8.13
CA GLU A 120 15.03 1.99 9.21
C GLU A 120 15.80 1.91 10.54
N GLY A 121 15.11 2.21 11.63
CA GLY A 121 15.65 2.10 13.00
C GLY A 121 16.59 3.23 13.44
N LYS A 122 16.96 4.17 12.58
CA LYS A 122 17.80 5.32 12.96
C LYS A 122 17.13 6.23 13.98
N SER A 123 15.81 6.39 13.91
CA SER A 123 15.06 7.28 14.79
C SER A 123 14.57 6.59 16.07
N HIS A 124 14.24 5.30 16.03
CA HIS A 124 13.49 4.63 17.11
C HIS A 124 14.05 3.28 17.55
N GLY A 125 15.18 2.84 16.97
CA GLY A 125 15.77 1.52 17.26
C GLY A 125 14.99 0.36 16.65
N THR A 126 15.41 -0.87 16.97
CA THR A 126 14.83 -2.12 16.43
C THR A 126 14.35 -3.09 17.52
N ASP A 127 14.55 -2.77 18.81
CA ASP A 127 14.17 -3.62 19.94
C ASP A 127 12.68 -3.46 20.26
N GLU A 128 11.89 -4.51 20.01
CA GLU A 128 10.43 -4.53 20.25
C GLU A 128 10.04 -4.69 21.73
N SER A 129 10.99 -5.03 22.59
CA SER A 129 10.75 -5.23 24.03
C SER A 129 10.87 -3.96 24.83
N SER A 130 11.39 -2.87 24.26
CA SER A 130 11.67 -1.62 24.97
C SER A 130 11.42 -0.36 24.12
N GLY A 131 11.29 0.76 24.79
CA GLY A 131 11.18 2.07 24.14
C GLY A 131 9.95 2.22 23.24
N ILE A 132 10.10 2.96 22.15
CA ILE A 132 9.01 3.28 21.20
C ILE A 132 8.53 2.04 20.45
N LYS A 133 9.36 1.01 20.27
CA LYS A 133 8.96 -0.25 19.63
C LYS A 133 7.93 -1.05 20.45
N LEU A 134 7.96 -0.99 21.77
CA LEU A 134 6.90 -1.55 22.62
C LEU A 134 5.54 -0.93 22.29
N ASN A 135 5.52 0.34 21.91
CA ASN A 135 4.29 1.03 21.51
C ASN A 135 3.64 0.40 20.28
N GLN A 136 4.43 -0.22 19.38
CA GLN A 136 3.91 -0.89 18.18
C GLN A 136 2.89 -1.99 18.53
N VAL A 137 3.14 -2.77 19.58
CA VAL A 137 2.22 -3.83 20.04
C VAL A 137 0.93 -3.23 20.59
N ILE A 138 1.04 -2.12 21.35
CA ILE A 138 -0.10 -1.43 21.93
C ILE A 138 -0.96 -0.79 20.84
N THR A 139 -0.34 -0.07 19.90
CA THR A 139 -1.06 0.62 18.81
C THR A 139 -1.64 -0.36 17.81
N GLN A 140 -0.99 -1.52 17.58
CA GLN A 140 -1.58 -2.64 16.83
C GLN A 140 -2.91 -3.08 17.46
N GLY A 141 -2.94 -3.27 18.78
CA GLY A 141 -4.15 -3.63 19.51
C GLY A 141 -5.28 -2.62 19.30
N LYS A 142 -4.98 -1.33 19.43
CA LYS A 142 -5.95 -0.23 19.21
C LYS A 142 -6.47 -0.20 17.76
N CYS A 143 -5.58 -0.31 16.78
CA CYS A 143 -5.93 -0.38 15.36
C CYS A 143 -6.79 -1.63 15.06
N ARG A 144 -6.46 -2.75 15.69
CA ARG A 144 -7.20 -4.00 15.61
C ARG A 144 -8.65 -3.84 16.07
N GLU A 145 -8.88 -3.20 17.20
CA GLU A 145 -10.22 -2.96 17.75
C GLU A 145 -11.01 -1.97 16.88
N LYS A 146 -10.39 -0.85 16.52
CA LYS A 146 -11.01 0.22 15.74
C LYS A 146 -11.53 -0.26 14.38
N TRP A 147 -10.79 -1.12 13.69
CA TRP A 147 -11.09 -1.56 12.31
C TRP A 147 -11.52 -3.03 12.22
N ALA A 148 -12.02 -3.63 13.29
CA ALA A 148 -12.37 -5.06 13.34
C ALA A 148 -13.35 -5.46 12.22
N GLY A 149 -14.47 -4.78 12.06
CA GLY A 149 -15.48 -5.11 11.05
C GLY A 149 -14.93 -5.02 9.62
N VAL A 150 -14.16 -3.97 9.31
CA VAL A 150 -13.54 -3.79 7.98
C VAL A 150 -12.55 -4.91 7.67
N ARG A 151 -11.75 -5.32 8.66
CA ARG A 151 -10.77 -6.40 8.47
C ARG A 151 -11.43 -7.75 8.25
N ASP A 152 -12.47 -8.05 9.00
CA ASP A 152 -13.19 -9.32 8.87
C ASP A 152 -13.85 -9.48 7.50
N GLU A 153 -14.27 -8.38 6.88
CA GLU A 153 -14.97 -8.36 5.59
C GLU A 153 -14.06 -8.17 4.37
N GLN A 154 -12.86 -7.61 4.54
CA GLN A 154 -12.05 -7.12 3.41
C GLN A 154 -10.60 -7.62 3.40
N HIS A 155 -10.19 -8.44 4.37
CA HIS A 155 -8.79 -8.88 4.48
C HIS A 155 -8.69 -10.39 4.61
N PHE A 156 -7.60 -10.96 4.08
CA PHE A 156 -7.28 -12.38 4.17
C PHE A 156 -6.70 -12.75 5.53
N ASP A 157 -6.81 -14.02 5.89
CA ASP A 157 -6.11 -14.58 7.04
C ASP A 157 -4.59 -14.48 6.81
N ASN A 158 -3.82 -14.38 7.92
CA ASN A 158 -2.40 -14.08 7.87
C ASN A 158 -1.63 -15.08 7.00
N ALA A 159 -0.82 -14.56 6.09
CA ALA A 159 -0.01 -15.27 5.10
C ALA A 159 -0.81 -16.07 4.05
N GLU A 160 -2.14 -16.04 4.08
CA GLU A 160 -2.94 -16.71 3.06
C GLU A 160 -3.16 -15.83 1.84
N GLN A 161 -3.20 -16.45 0.66
CA GLN A 161 -3.49 -15.79 -0.60
C GLN A 161 -2.68 -14.51 -0.84
N LEU A 162 -1.37 -14.57 -0.59
CA LEU A 162 -0.45 -13.42 -0.64
C LEU A 162 -0.54 -12.63 -1.96
N LEU A 163 -0.72 -13.30 -3.10
CA LEU A 163 -0.82 -12.65 -4.41
C LEU A 163 -2.07 -11.77 -4.53
N GLN A 164 -3.18 -12.21 -3.95
CA GLN A 164 -4.42 -11.45 -3.92
C GLN A 164 -4.37 -10.34 -2.85
N ALA A 165 -3.78 -10.63 -1.69
CA ALA A 165 -3.66 -9.67 -0.59
C ALA A 165 -2.83 -8.44 -0.99
N ARG A 166 -1.70 -8.64 -1.69
CA ARG A 166 -0.82 -7.54 -2.13
C ARG A 166 -1.47 -6.52 -3.07
N GLU A 167 -2.60 -6.87 -3.69
CA GLU A 167 -3.34 -6.05 -4.67
C GLU A 167 -4.76 -5.72 -4.21
N ARG A 168 -5.07 -5.97 -2.93
CA ARG A 168 -6.41 -5.80 -2.38
C ARG A 168 -7.51 -6.48 -3.21
N SER A 169 -7.26 -7.72 -3.62
CA SER A 169 -8.22 -8.48 -4.44
C SER A 169 -9.21 -9.31 -3.64
N PHE A 170 -9.36 -9.06 -2.32
CA PHE A 170 -10.36 -9.76 -1.50
C PHE A 170 -11.75 -9.56 -2.09
N GLY A 171 -12.45 -10.69 -2.35
CA GLY A 171 -13.80 -10.67 -2.95
C GLY A 171 -13.88 -10.23 -4.42
N LYS A 172 -12.74 -9.94 -5.06
CA LYS A 172 -12.67 -9.56 -6.48
C LYS A 172 -12.40 -10.79 -7.37
N ILE A 173 -12.93 -10.74 -8.60
CA ILE A 173 -12.60 -11.74 -9.63
C ILE A 173 -11.24 -11.35 -10.22
N THR A 174 -10.32 -12.31 -10.27
CA THR A 174 -9.03 -12.13 -10.96
C THR A 174 -9.13 -12.72 -12.37
N VAL A 175 -8.85 -11.90 -13.37
CA VAL A 175 -8.82 -12.31 -14.78
C VAL A 175 -7.39 -12.30 -15.27
N LEU A 176 -6.89 -13.45 -15.73
CA LEU A 176 -5.59 -13.57 -16.39
C LEU A 176 -5.78 -13.45 -17.91
N VAL A 177 -5.17 -12.44 -18.51
CA VAL A 177 -5.10 -12.27 -19.95
C VAL A 177 -3.69 -12.64 -20.40
N ILE A 178 -3.59 -13.63 -21.30
CA ILE A 178 -2.33 -14.07 -21.90
C ILE A 178 -2.35 -13.66 -23.36
N ASP A 179 -1.47 -12.75 -23.74
CA ASP A 179 -1.28 -12.32 -25.11
C ASP A 179 0.22 -12.29 -25.45
N HIS A 180 0.58 -12.27 -26.72
CA HIS A 180 1.98 -12.29 -27.14
C HIS A 180 2.65 -10.91 -27.01
N TYR A 181 1.89 -9.83 -26.86
CA TYR A 181 2.36 -8.47 -26.54
C TYR A 181 1.24 -7.65 -25.89
N VAL A 182 1.60 -6.49 -25.32
CA VAL A 182 0.62 -5.53 -24.80
C VAL A 182 -0.26 -5.03 -25.96
N PRO A 183 -1.60 -5.10 -25.87
CA PRO A 183 -2.48 -4.71 -26.96
C PRO A 183 -2.30 -3.25 -27.38
N HIS A 184 -1.86 -3.03 -28.61
CA HIS A 184 -1.75 -1.71 -29.24
C HIS A 184 -3.02 -1.43 -30.05
N PHE A 185 -4.08 -0.95 -29.39
CA PHE A 185 -5.43 -0.79 -29.94
C PHE A 185 -5.51 0.07 -31.23
N ASP A 186 -4.50 0.90 -31.48
CA ASP A 186 -4.37 1.79 -32.63
C ASP A 186 -3.60 1.17 -33.80
N LYS A 187 -3.00 -0.03 -33.63
CA LYS A 187 -2.12 -0.63 -34.65
C LYS A 187 -2.73 -1.82 -35.38
N ASP A 188 -3.53 -2.63 -34.72
CA ASP A 188 -4.13 -3.81 -35.34
C ASP A 188 -5.51 -4.16 -34.75
N ALA A 189 -6.30 -4.93 -35.50
CA ALA A 189 -7.68 -5.29 -35.16
C ALA A 189 -7.76 -6.24 -33.96
N GLY A 190 -6.80 -7.18 -33.83
CA GLY A 190 -6.72 -8.11 -32.71
C GLY A 190 -6.49 -7.39 -31.39
N SER A 191 -5.48 -6.54 -31.35
CA SER A 191 -5.19 -5.67 -30.20
C SER A 191 -6.36 -4.78 -29.81
N ARG A 192 -7.10 -4.24 -30.79
CA ARG A 192 -8.31 -3.45 -30.53
C ARG A 192 -9.39 -4.28 -29.87
N SER A 193 -9.63 -5.50 -30.33
CA SER A 193 -10.61 -6.42 -29.74
C SER A 193 -10.23 -6.80 -28.31
N THR A 194 -8.97 -7.16 -28.07
CA THR A 194 -8.45 -7.48 -26.74
C THR A 194 -8.61 -6.27 -25.80
N PHE A 195 -8.21 -5.07 -26.26
CA PHE A 195 -8.32 -3.84 -25.47
C PHE A 195 -9.78 -3.52 -25.11
N GLN A 196 -10.72 -3.66 -26.04
CA GLN A 196 -12.15 -3.46 -25.78
C GLN A 196 -12.70 -4.46 -24.74
N SER A 197 -12.24 -5.71 -24.79
CA SER A 197 -12.63 -6.73 -23.81
C SER A 197 -12.08 -6.47 -22.40
N LEU A 198 -10.96 -5.74 -22.30
CA LEU A 198 -10.39 -5.33 -21.00
C LEU A 198 -11.08 -4.10 -20.39
N GLN A 199 -11.91 -3.39 -21.14
CA GLN A 199 -12.64 -2.21 -20.68
C GLN A 199 -14.06 -2.52 -20.16
N LEU A 200 -14.51 -3.78 -20.27
CA LEU A 200 -15.80 -4.27 -19.76
C LEU A 200 -15.72 -4.64 -18.30
#